data_73292831385e04072bed9004b2e73dd4
#
_entry.id   73292831385e04072bed9004b2e73dd4
#
_cell.length_a   1.000
_cell.length_b   1.000
_cell.length_c   1.000
_cell.angle_alpha   90.00
_cell.angle_beta   90.00
_cell.angle_gamma   90.00
#
_symmetry.space_group_name_H-M   'P 1'
#
loop_
_entity.id
_entity.type
_entity.pdbx_description
1 polymer ?
#
loop_
_entity_poly.entity_id
_entity_poly.type
_entity_poly.pdbx_seq_one_letter_code
_entity_poly.pdbx_strand_id
1 'polypeptide(L)'
;MKQSVKFKALYWDIAADLLFPPNFDETKKYPVIISTHPIGSCKEQTSGNVYGQAFADAGFVVLVPDASFQGESGGEPRYIEDPSFRVEDYSYACDYLVTLPFVDEKRIGVLGICGAGGYSINATMKERRIKAVATITGANYGRVMREFGDPIANLEAIAEQRTAEARGAALRVDQGLYPTVEAAKADNANIDLLEATKYYRTSRGEKPNGVNKTLFSHNATALTWDAYNLAEKLLTQPLLVIVGGIPGGFGAYRDGFEIVRRAASTKKELFVIENWSHYDLYDKPEPVKQALDKLIPFYKENL
;
A
#
# COMPACT_ATOMS: atom_id res chain seq x y z
N MET A 1 -2.88 21.50 7.04
CA MET A 1 -4.27 21.61 6.52
C MET A 1 -4.61 20.32 5.76
N LYS A 2 -5.89 19.87 5.83
CA LYS A 2 -6.36 18.64 5.14
C LYS A 2 -7.64 18.95 4.36
N GLN A 3 -7.79 18.40 3.16
CA GLN A 3 -8.96 18.50 2.32
C GLN A 3 -9.34 17.11 1.80
N SER A 4 -10.56 16.65 2.05
CA SER A 4 -11.09 15.43 1.43
C SER A 4 -11.54 15.71 0.01
N VAL A 5 -11.14 14.84 -0.90
CA VAL A 5 -11.38 14.97 -2.35
C VAL A 5 -11.86 13.64 -2.93
N LYS A 6 -12.47 13.71 -4.11
CA LYS A 6 -12.78 12.54 -4.94
C LYS A 6 -12.30 12.78 -6.36
N PHE A 7 -11.75 11.77 -6.99
CA PHE A 7 -11.35 11.83 -8.40
C PHE A 7 -11.80 10.57 -9.14
N LYS A 8 -11.90 10.69 -10.46
CA LYS A 8 -12.42 9.60 -11.29
C LYS A 8 -11.41 8.46 -11.44
N ALA A 9 -11.87 7.25 -11.20
CA ALA A 9 -11.38 6.03 -11.81
C ALA A 9 -12.23 5.72 -13.06
N LEU A 10 -12.11 4.49 -13.59
CA LEU A 10 -12.81 4.15 -14.84
C LEU A 10 -14.34 4.28 -14.74
N TYR A 11 -14.95 3.74 -13.68
CA TYR A 11 -16.42 3.70 -13.49
C TYR A 11 -16.89 4.14 -12.10
N TRP A 12 -15.98 4.53 -11.22
CA TRP A 12 -16.27 4.97 -9.86
C TRP A 12 -15.38 6.13 -9.46
N ASP A 13 -15.62 6.68 -8.29
CA ASP A 13 -14.75 7.71 -7.69
C ASP A 13 -13.81 7.08 -6.68
N ILE A 14 -12.55 7.50 -6.67
CA ILE A 14 -11.59 7.24 -5.62
C ILE A 14 -11.68 8.38 -4.61
N ALA A 15 -11.91 8.03 -3.34
CA ALA A 15 -11.88 8.97 -2.23
C ALA A 15 -10.45 9.11 -1.71
N ALA A 16 -10.02 10.33 -1.44
CA ALA A 16 -8.69 10.61 -0.94
C ALA A 16 -8.68 11.83 -0.02
N ASP A 17 -7.62 11.96 0.77
CA ASP A 17 -7.29 13.17 1.49
C ASP A 17 -6.05 13.83 0.84
N LEU A 18 -6.14 15.13 0.58
CA LEU A 18 -4.99 16.00 0.29
C LEU A 18 -4.50 16.61 1.60
N LEU A 19 -3.23 16.38 1.92
CA LEU A 19 -2.54 17.00 3.04
C LEU A 19 -1.59 18.07 2.51
N PHE A 20 -1.66 19.25 3.08
CA PHE A 20 -0.88 20.41 2.63
C PHE A 20 0.23 20.75 3.64
N PRO A 21 1.38 21.24 3.15
CA PRO A 21 2.44 21.69 4.03
C PRO A 21 2.02 22.90 4.89
N PRO A 22 2.74 23.17 5.99
CA PRO A 22 2.62 24.42 6.71
C PRO A 22 2.85 25.61 5.77
N ASN A 23 2.06 26.67 5.92
CA ASN A 23 2.15 27.88 5.07
C ASN A 23 1.94 27.58 3.58
N PHE A 24 1.07 26.63 3.25
CA PHE A 24 0.69 26.33 1.86
C PHE A 24 0.22 27.60 1.13
N ASP A 25 0.75 27.77 -0.09
CA ASP A 25 0.43 28.90 -0.98
C ASP A 25 0.05 28.32 -2.34
N GLU A 26 -1.23 28.42 -2.71
CA GLU A 26 -1.78 27.83 -3.95
C GLU A 26 -1.17 28.40 -5.23
N THR A 27 -0.45 29.53 -5.15
CA THR A 27 0.24 30.14 -6.29
C THR A 27 1.59 29.49 -6.58
N LYS A 28 2.09 28.64 -5.67
CA LYS A 28 3.39 27.94 -5.79
C LYS A 28 3.20 26.52 -6.30
N LYS A 29 4.27 25.95 -6.85
CA LYS A 29 4.34 24.55 -7.26
C LYS A 29 5.02 23.69 -6.20
N TYR A 30 4.40 22.57 -5.87
CA TYR A 30 4.89 21.64 -4.84
C TYR A 30 5.18 20.26 -5.42
N PRO A 31 6.24 19.57 -4.92
CA PRO A 31 6.38 18.16 -5.13
C PRO A 31 5.26 17.41 -4.39
N VAL A 32 4.81 16.29 -4.96
CA VAL A 32 3.70 15.50 -4.39
C VAL A 32 4.16 14.09 -4.07
N ILE A 33 3.67 13.55 -2.96
CA ILE A 33 3.81 12.14 -2.60
C ILE A 33 2.42 11.50 -2.56
N ILE A 34 2.23 10.42 -3.32
CA ILE A 34 1.06 9.55 -3.22
C ILE A 34 1.39 8.51 -2.13
N SER A 35 0.72 8.58 -0.98
CA SER A 35 0.96 7.67 0.15
C SER A 35 -0.16 6.65 0.25
N THR A 36 0.14 5.37 0.00
CA THR A 36 -0.84 4.32 -0.19
C THR A 36 -0.84 3.29 0.93
N HIS A 37 -2.05 2.88 1.31
CA HIS A 37 -2.30 2.08 2.50
C HIS A 37 -2.12 0.57 2.27
N PRO A 38 -1.85 -0.22 3.34
CA PRO A 38 -1.81 -1.67 3.33
C PRO A 38 -3.10 -2.32 2.82
N ILE A 39 -3.05 -3.61 2.50
CA ILE A 39 -4.22 -4.41 2.10
C ILE A 39 -5.28 -4.36 3.20
N GLY A 40 -6.53 -4.09 2.80
CA GLY A 40 -7.68 -3.99 3.71
C GLY A 40 -7.61 -2.85 4.74
N SER A 41 -6.65 -1.95 4.62
CA SER A 41 -6.49 -0.71 5.41
C SER A 41 -7.30 0.44 4.79
N CYS A 42 -7.10 1.66 5.27
CA CYS A 42 -7.71 2.87 4.75
C CYS A 42 -6.80 4.10 4.89
N LYS A 43 -7.17 5.19 4.23
CA LYS A 43 -6.42 6.45 4.20
C LYS A 43 -6.20 7.09 5.57
N GLU A 44 -7.07 6.83 6.55
CA GLU A 44 -6.97 7.37 7.91
C GLU A 44 -5.99 6.60 8.81
N GLN A 45 -5.36 5.54 8.30
CA GLN A 45 -4.38 4.73 9.05
C GLN A 45 -2.94 5.15 8.71
N THR A 46 -1.96 4.26 8.84
CA THR A 46 -0.52 4.57 8.77
C THR A 46 -0.10 5.43 7.59
N SER A 47 -0.70 5.22 6.39
CA SER A 47 -0.36 5.97 5.18
C SER A 47 -0.72 7.45 5.25
N GLY A 48 -1.81 7.79 5.94
CA GLY A 48 -2.28 9.18 6.09
C GLY A 48 -1.80 9.82 7.39
N ASN A 49 -2.21 9.24 8.53
CA ASN A 49 -2.02 9.87 9.84
C ASN A 49 -0.58 9.79 10.38
N VAL A 50 0.27 8.94 9.83
CA VAL A 50 1.68 8.83 10.22
C VAL A 50 2.58 9.37 9.11
N TYR A 51 2.79 8.60 8.04
CA TYR A 51 3.72 8.98 6.98
C TYR A 51 3.23 10.16 6.15
N GLY A 52 1.94 10.18 5.78
CA GLY A 52 1.35 11.28 5.01
C GLY A 52 1.45 12.62 5.74
N GLN A 53 1.13 12.65 7.03
CA GLN A 53 1.25 13.86 7.83
C GLN A 53 2.71 14.32 7.94
N ALA A 54 3.65 13.39 8.18
CA ALA A 54 5.07 13.73 8.29
C ALA A 54 5.65 14.30 6.97
N PHE A 55 5.23 13.80 5.82
CA PHE A 55 5.62 14.39 4.54
C PHE A 55 5.01 15.77 4.31
N ALA A 56 3.75 15.97 4.70
CA ALA A 56 3.13 17.30 4.62
C ALA A 56 3.90 18.30 5.49
N ASP A 57 4.24 17.91 6.71
CA ASP A 57 5.04 18.75 7.63
C ASP A 57 6.46 19.03 7.09
N ALA A 58 7.00 18.14 6.27
CA ALA A 58 8.30 18.29 5.60
C ALA A 58 8.27 19.14 4.32
N GLY A 59 7.10 19.64 3.90
CA GLY A 59 6.95 20.57 2.77
C GLY A 59 6.38 19.98 1.48
N PHE A 60 5.92 18.72 1.49
CA PHE A 60 5.26 18.10 0.34
C PHE A 60 3.75 18.33 0.38
N VAL A 61 3.11 18.36 -0.78
CA VAL A 61 1.68 18.03 -0.87
C VAL A 61 1.56 16.51 -0.87
N VAL A 62 0.60 15.96 -0.12
CA VAL A 62 0.44 14.50 -0.04
C VAL A 62 -0.97 14.11 -0.44
N LEU A 63 -1.11 13.18 -1.38
CA LEU A 63 -2.39 12.54 -1.70
C LEU A 63 -2.43 11.17 -1.01
N VAL A 64 -3.48 10.96 -0.22
CA VAL A 64 -3.69 9.70 0.52
C VAL A 64 -5.02 9.11 0.07
N PRO A 65 -5.03 8.22 -0.95
CA PRO A 65 -6.26 7.59 -1.43
C PRO A 65 -6.66 6.38 -0.60
N ASP A 66 -7.98 6.13 -0.50
CA ASP A 66 -8.49 4.78 -0.32
C ASP A 66 -8.41 4.04 -1.66
N ALA A 67 -8.00 2.78 -1.64
CA ALA A 67 -7.97 1.97 -2.84
C ALA A 67 -9.38 1.73 -3.41
N SER A 68 -9.48 1.53 -4.71
CA SER A 68 -10.71 1.08 -5.36
C SER A 68 -11.33 -0.12 -4.61
N PHE A 69 -12.65 -0.13 -4.45
CA PHE A 69 -13.44 -1.14 -3.71
C PHE A 69 -13.25 -1.14 -2.18
N GLN A 70 -12.39 -0.29 -1.63
CA GLN A 70 -12.05 -0.21 -0.21
C GLN A 70 -12.42 1.16 0.38
N GLY A 71 -12.49 1.25 1.72
CA GLY A 71 -12.73 2.52 2.39
C GLY A 71 -13.94 3.29 1.88
N GLU A 72 -13.75 4.58 1.61
CA GLU A 72 -14.77 5.48 1.04
C GLU A 72 -14.72 5.54 -0.50
N SER A 73 -13.76 4.87 -1.14
CA SER A 73 -13.72 4.74 -2.59
C SER A 73 -14.85 3.86 -3.11
N GLY A 74 -15.28 4.15 -4.32
CA GLY A 74 -16.33 3.41 -5.01
C GLY A 74 -15.85 2.05 -5.56
N GLY A 75 -16.71 1.45 -6.37
CA GLY A 75 -16.54 0.14 -6.96
C GLY A 75 -17.35 -0.92 -6.26
N GLU A 76 -18.09 -1.71 -7.06
CA GLU A 76 -18.91 -2.83 -6.63
C GLU A 76 -18.59 -4.09 -7.46
N PRO A 77 -18.63 -5.28 -6.86
CA PRO A 77 -18.83 -5.54 -5.43
C PRO A 77 -17.67 -5.04 -4.57
N ARG A 78 -17.94 -4.78 -3.28
CA ARG A 78 -16.93 -4.27 -2.33
C ARG A 78 -15.86 -5.31 -2.02
N TYR A 79 -14.72 -4.84 -1.52
CA TYR A 79 -13.60 -5.64 -0.99
C TYR A 79 -12.84 -6.46 -2.04
N ILE A 80 -12.91 -6.07 -3.30
CA ILE A 80 -12.02 -6.62 -4.32
C ILE A 80 -10.58 -6.17 -4.00
N GLU A 81 -9.67 -7.13 -3.88
CA GLU A 81 -8.23 -6.87 -3.75
C GLU A 81 -7.53 -7.43 -5.00
N ASP A 82 -7.66 -6.72 -6.11
CA ASP A 82 -7.10 -7.09 -7.40
C ASP A 82 -5.88 -6.23 -7.72
N PRO A 83 -4.71 -6.85 -7.96
CA PRO A 83 -3.49 -6.13 -8.30
C PRO A 83 -3.62 -5.16 -9.49
N SER A 84 -4.43 -5.50 -10.49
CA SER A 84 -4.60 -4.66 -11.68
C SER A 84 -5.27 -3.33 -11.32
N PHE A 85 -6.35 -3.37 -10.55
CA PHE A 85 -7.02 -2.17 -10.07
C PHE A 85 -6.14 -1.36 -9.10
N ARG A 86 -5.47 -2.05 -8.17
CA ARG A 86 -4.57 -1.41 -7.21
C ARG A 86 -3.43 -0.67 -7.88
N VAL A 87 -2.89 -1.23 -8.96
CA VAL A 87 -1.81 -0.60 -9.75
C VAL A 87 -2.37 0.55 -10.60
N GLU A 88 -3.59 0.41 -11.15
CA GLU A 88 -4.21 1.47 -11.95
C GLU A 88 -4.63 2.68 -11.12
N ASP A 89 -4.97 2.50 -9.84
CA ASP A 89 -5.29 3.59 -8.92
C ASP A 89 -4.18 4.66 -8.86
N TYR A 90 -2.91 4.28 -9.04
CA TYR A 90 -1.79 5.24 -9.10
C TYR A 90 -1.83 6.10 -10.37
N SER A 91 -2.24 5.52 -11.51
CA SER A 91 -2.40 6.29 -12.76
C SER A 91 -3.53 7.30 -12.63
N TYR A 92 -4.69 6.88 -12.07
CA TYR A 92 -5.81 7.80 -11.80
C TYR A 92 -5.43 8.90 -10.79
N ALA A 93 -4.62 8.56 -9.78
CA ALA A 93 -4.08 9.56 -8.84
C ALA A 93 -3.18 10.57 -9.56
N CYS A 94 -2.30 10.12 -10.46
CA CYS A 94 -1.47 11.01 -11.28
C CYS A 94 -2.33 11.88 -12.21
N ASP A 95 -3.37 11.31 -12.86
CA ASP A 95 -4.31 12.05 -13.71
C ASP A 95 -4.98 13.18 -12.95
N TYR A 96 -5.44 12.90 -11.73
CA TYR A 96 -6.02 13.92 -10.87
C TYR A 96 -5.00 14.99 -10.45
N LEU A 97 -3.84 14.57 -9.98
CA LEU A 97 -2.81 15.50 -9.47
C LEU A 97 -2.35 16.51 -10.51
N VAL A 98 -2.19 16.12 -11.77
CA VAL A 98 -1.74 17.05 -12.83
C VAL A 98 -2.79 18.09 -13.21
N THR A 99 -4.05 17.94 -12.77
CA THR A 99 -5.08 18.98 -12.94
C THR A 99 -5.01 20.08 -11.88
N LEU A 100 -4.27 19.87 -10.79
CA LEU A 100 -4.18 20.80 -9.67
C LEU A 100 -3.13 21.88 -9.93
N PRO A 101 -3.49 23.19 -9.86
CA PRO A 101 -2.59 24.28 -10.26
C PRO A 101 -1.31 24.37 -9.43
N PHE A 102 -1.32 23.89 -8.19
CA PHE A 102 -0.19 23.90 -7.26
C PHE A 102 0.68 22.65 -7.33
N VAL A 103 0.37 21.67 -8.17
CA VAL A 103 1.19 20.45 -8.33
C VAL A 103 2.28 20.67 -9.37
N ASP A 104 3.51 20.27 -9.03
CA ASP A 104 4.58 20.13 -10.00
C ASP A 104 4.53 18.71 -10.59
N GLU A 105 4.01 18.57 -11.79
CA GLU A 105 3.84 17.31 -12.50
C GLU A 105 5.14 16.54 -12.77
N LYS A 106 6.29 17.22 -12.66
CA LYS A 106 7.61 16.62 -12.82
C LYS A 106 8.19 16.08 -11.52
N ARG A 107 7.51 16.30 -10.40
CA ARG A 107 7.97 15.93 -9.05
C ARG A 107 6.90 15.15 -8.28
N ILE A 108 6.48 14.00 -8.85
CA ILE A 108 5.53 13.07 -8.22
C ILE A 108 6.30 11.85 -7.72
N GLY A 109 6.21 11.58 -6.43
CA GLY A 109 6.74 10.37 -5.79
C GLY A 109 5.63 9.51 -5.22
N VAL A 110 5.96 8.25 -4.89
CA VAL A 110 5.01 7.33 -4.25
C VAL A 110 5.62 6.64 -3.05
N LEU A 111 4.81 6.47 -1.99
CA LEU A 111 5.10 5.60 -0.85
C LEU A 111 4.09 4.47 -0.83
N GLY A 112 4.56 3.22 -0.84
CA GLY A 112 3.74 2.04 -0.64
C GLY A 112 4.04 1.35 0.69
N ILE A 113 3.00 1.04 1.48
CA ILE A 113 3.15 0.39 2.78
C ILE A 113 2.58 -1.02 2.71
N CYS A 114 3.34 -2.02 3.16
CA CYS A 114 2.94 -3.45 3.16
C CYS A 114 2.60 -3.92 1.72
N GLY A 115 1.43 -4.49 1.48
CA GLY A 115 1.00 -4.91 0.14
C GLY A 115 1.02 -3.77 -0.89
N ALA A 116 0.73 -2.53 -0.48
CA ALA A 116 0.88 -1.37 -1.37
C ALA A 116 2.33 -1.13 -1.80
N GLY A 117 3.32 -1.66 -1.08
CA GLY A 117 4.72 -1.63 -1.53
C GLY A 117 4.91 -2.37 -2.86
N GLY A 118 4.36 -3.58 -2.99
CA GLY A 118 4.38 -4.30 -4.27
C GLY A 118 3.64 -3.56 -5.38
N TYR A 119 2.47 -3.00 -5.07
CA TYR A 119 1.68 -2.24 -6.05
C TYR A 119 2.38 -0.96 -6.50
N SER A 120 2.98 -0.20 -5.57
CA SER A 120 3.73 1.02 -5.90
C SER A 120 4.96 0.76 -6.77
N ILE A 121 5.67 -0.34 -6.54
CA ILE A 121 6.78 -0.81 -7.38
C ILE A 121 6.27 -1.07 -8.81
N ASN A 122 5.20 -1.88 -8.95
CA ASN A 122 4.64 -2.22 -10.24
C ASN A 122 4.10 -0.97 -10.97
N ALA A 123 3.36 -0.10 -10.27
CA ALA A 123 2.86 1.15 -10.81
C ALA A 123 4.00 2.05 -11.32
N THR A 124 5.09 2.18 -10.56
CA THR A 124 6.24 3.01 -10.94
C THR A 124 6.90 2.53 -12.23
N MET A 125 6.91 1.23 -12.50
CA MET A 125 7.46 0.69 -13.75
C MET A 125 6.68 1.16 -14.99
N LYS A 126 5.34 1.29 -14.89
CA LYS A 126 4.47 1.66 -16.03
C LYS A 126 4.11 3.14 -16.05
N GLU A 127 3.91 3.76 -14.92
CA GLU A 127 3.49 5.17 -14.78
C GLU A 127 4.73 6.08 -14.70
N ARG A 128 5.16 6.60 -15.84
CA ARG A 128 6.43 7.35 -15.95
C ARG A 128 6.37 8.76 -15.38
N ARG A 129 5.20 9.27 -14.98
CA ARG A 129 5.05 10.52 -14.20
C ARG A 129 5.57 10.34 -12.78
N ILE A 130 5.59 9.11 -12.25
CA ILE A 130 6.22 8.80 -10.95
C ILE A 130 7.74 8.85 -11.11
N LYS A 131 8.40 9.71 -10.32
CA LYS A 131 9.85 9.99 -10.41
C LYS A 131 10.68 9.29 -9.35
N ALA A 132 10.08 8.94 -8.21
CA ALA A 132 10.75 8.22 -7.13
C ALA A 132 9.74 7.31 -6.40
N VAL A 133 10.19 6.17 -5.94
CA VAL A 133 9.37 5.22 -5.17
C VAL A 133 10.09 4.81 -3.89
N ALA A 134 9.34 4.81 -2.78
CA ALA A 134 9.79 4.18 -1.56
C ALA A 134 8.76 3.19 -1.03
N THR A 135 9.21 2.20 -0.25
CA THR A 135 8.34 1.23 0.40
C THR A 135 8.67 1.09 1.88
N ILE A 136 7.64 0.93 2.70
CA ILE A 136 7.74 0.55 4.10
C ILE A 136 7.19 -0.87 4.25
N THR A 137 8.04 -1.81 4.68
CA THR A 137 7.68 -3.23 4.83
C THR A 137 6.92 -3.77 3.60
N GLY A 138 7.37 -3.36 2.39
CA GLY A 138 6.71 -3.67 1.14
C GLY A 138 6.68 -5.18 0.87
N ALA A 139 5.50 -5.72 0.53
CA ALA A 139 5.31 -7.14 0.24
C ALA A 139 4.82 -7.36 -1.20
N ASN A 140 5.33 -8.41 -1.84
CA ASN A 140 4.82 -8.90 -3.12
C ASN A 140 3.56 -9.74 -2.86
N TYR A 141 2.40 -9.11 -3.00
CA TYR A 141 1.12 -9.73 -2.63
C TYR A 141 0.85 -11.05 -3.38
N GLY A 142 1.21 -11.15 -4.63
CA GLY A 142 1.07 -12.40 -5.39
C GLY A 142 1.90 -13.54 -4.79
N ARG A 143 3.16 -13.28 -4.40
CA ARG A 143 3.99 -14.24 -3.68
C ARG A 143 3.35 -14.60 -2.33
N VAL A 144 2.88 -13.62 -1.56
CA VAL A 144 2.17 -13.87 -0.29
C VAL A 144 1.01 -14.83 -0.52
N MET A 145 0.15 -14.58 -1.49
CA MET A 145 -1.02 -15.42 -1.78
C MET A 145 -0.65 -16.84 -2.21
N ARG A 146 0.45 -17.03 -2.94
CA ARG A 146 0.95 -18.38 -3.31
C ARG A 146 1.54 -19.15 -2.15
N GLU A 147 1.97 -18.50 -1.10
CA GLU A 147 2.55 -19.13 0.10
C GLU A 147 1.52 -19.38 1.21
N PHE A 148 0.30 -18.83 1.08
CA PHE A 148 -0.82 -19.13 1.97
C PHE A 148 -1.62 -20.36 1.47
N GLY A 149 -1.16 -21.56 1.85
CA GLY A 149 -1.78 -22.83 1.48
C GLY A 149 -1.34 -23.32 0.09
N ASP A 150 -2.06 -24.32 -0.43
CA ASP A 150 -1.81 -24.87 -1.78
C ASP A 150 -2.47 -23.97 -2.84
N PRO A 151 -1.71 -23.38 -3.79
CA PRO A 151 -2.27 -22.45 -4.76
C PRO A 151 -3.26 -23.11 -5.73
N ILE A 152 -3.12 -24.38 -6.07
CA ILE A 152 -4.06 -25.09 -6.95
C ILE A 152 -5.38 -25.30 -6.21
N ALA A 153 -5.34 -25.83 -4.99
CA ALA A 153 -6.55 -25.99 -4.18
C ALA A 153 -7.27 -24.67 -3.93
N ASN A 154 -6.52 -23.58 -3.72
CA ASN A 154 -7.10 -22.24 -3.59
C ASN A 154 -7.82 -21.78 -4.87
N LEU A 155 -7.22 -22.01 -6.06
CA LEU A 155 -7.85 -21.67 -7.35
C LEU A 155 -9.11 -22.51 -7.61
N GLU A 156 -9.09 -23.81 -7.28
CA GLU A 156 -10.26 -24.69 -7.39
C GLU A 156 -11.39 -24.21 -6.47
N ALA A 157 -11.12 -23.92 -5.20
CA ALA A 157 -12.11 -23.37 -4.27
C ALA A 157 -12.68 -22.02 -4.73
N ILE A 158 -11.85 -21.14 -5.31
CA ILE A 158 -12.33 -19.87 -5.91
C ILE A 158 -13.25 -20.15 -7.10
N ALA A 159 -12.93 -21.12 -7.98
CA ALA A 159 -13.75 -21.47 -9.13
C ALA A 159 -15.10 -22.05 -8.69
N GLU A 160 -15.13 -22.89 -7.66
CA GLU A 160 -16.37 -23.42 -7.07
C GLU A 160 -17.24 -22.29 -6.49
N GLN A 161 -16.63 -21.37 -5.72
CA GLN A 161 -17.35 -20.23 -5.16
C GLN A 161 -17.92 -19.33 -6.26
N ARG A 162 -17.13 -19.00 -7.30
CA ARG A 162 -17.64 -18.24 -8.46
C ARG A 162 -18.80 -18.93 -9.16
N THR A 163 -18.75 -20.25 -9.29
CA THR A 163 -19.85 -21.04 -9.87
C THR A 163 -21.10 -20.93 -9.01
N ALA A 164 -20.98 -21.03 -7.70
CA ALA A 164 -22.09 -20.88 -6.78
C ALA A 164 -22.70 -19.47 -6.84
N GLU A 165 -21.87 -18.43 -6.84
CA GLU A 165 -22.28 -17.01 -6.97
C GLU A 165 -23.02 -16.76 -8.29
N ALA A 166 -22.51 -17.29 -9.41
CA ALA A 166 -23.19 -17.20 -10.72
C ALA A 166 -24.56 -17.89 -10.74
N ARG A 167 -24.81 -18.83 -9.84
CA ARG A 167 -26.09 -19.51 -9.64
C ARG A 167 -26.97 -18.88 -8.56
N GLY A 168 -26.56 -17.70 -8.04
CA GLY A 168 -27.35 -16.93 -7.09
C GLY A 168 -26.97 -17.12 -5.62
N ALA A 169 -25.88 -17.80 -5.30
CA ALA A 169 -25.37 -17.83 -3.94
C ALA A 169 -24.85 -16.45 -3.51
N ALA A 170 -24.83 -16.21 -2.20
CA ALA A 170 -24.28 -14.99 -1.64
C ALA A 170 -22.76 -14.86 -1.90
N LEU A 171 -22.28 -13.62 -2.07
CA LEU A 171 -20.86 -13.31 -2.18
C LEU A 171 -20.14 -13.73 -0.89
N ARG A 172 -19.03 -14.44 -1.03
CA ARG A 172 -18.17 -14.78 0.10
C ARG A 172 -17.13 -13.69 0.34
N VAL A 173 -17.27 -13.02 1.49
CA VAL A 173 -16.32 -12.02 1.96
C VAL A 173 -15.52 -12.58 3.14
N ASP A 174 -14.23 -12.76 2.94
CA ASP A 174 -13.35 -13.29 3.97
C ASP A 174 -12.79 -12.17 4.86
N GLN A 175 -12.57 -12.50 6.13
CA GLN A 175 -11.85 -11.66 7.09
C GLN A 175 -10.36 -11.97 6.96
N GLY A 176 -9.54 -10.97 6.67
CA GLY A 176 -8.08 -11.16 6.51
C GLY A 176 -7.33 -11.32 7.85
N LEU A 177 -7.97 -11.03 8.98
CA LEU A 177 -7.35 -11.05 10.31
C LEU A 177 -8.26 -11.71 11.34
N TYR A 178 -7.67 -12.11 12.47
CA TYR A 178 -8.41 -12.61 13.62
C TYR A 178 -9.35 -11.53 14.20
N PRO A 179 -10.49 -11.93 14.79
CA PRO A 179 -11.44 -10.98 15.36
C PRO A 179 -10.89 -10.27 16.60
N THR A 180 -10.04 -10.96 17.39
CA THR A 180 -9.42 -10.41 18.60
C THR A 180 -7.97 -10.87 18.74
N VAL A 181 -7.21 -10.17 19.57
CA VAL A 181 -5.82 -10.51 19.90
C VAL A 181 -5.76 -11.85 20.66
N GLU A 182 -6.73 -12.13 21.50
CA GLU A 182 -6.84 -13.38 22.25
C GLU A 182 -7.06 -14.57 21.31
N ALA A 183 -7.91 -14.43 20.28
CA ALA A 183 -8.11 -15.45 19.26
C ALA A 183 -6.82 -15.72 18.47
N ALA A 184 -6.09 -14.68 18.08
CA ALA A 184 -4.81 -14.84 17.39
C ALA A 184 -3.76 -15.58 18.25
N LYS A 185 -3.70 -15.28 19.55
CA LYS A 185 -2.81 -15.98 20.49
C LYS A 185 -3.20 -17.43 20.70
N ALA A 186 -4.50 -17.72 20.85
CA ALA A 186 -5.01 -19.07 21.05
C ALA A 186 -4.72 -20.00 19.86
N ASP A 187 -4.67 -19.44 18.65
CA ASP A 187 -4.36 -20.16 17.41
C ASP A 187 -2.84 -20.18 17.09
N ASN A 188 -1.99 -19.67 17.99
CA ASN A 188 -0.55 -19.55 17.78
C ASN A 188 -0.20 -18.83 16.46
N ALA A 189 -0.94 -17.78 16.13
CA ALA A 189 -0.72 -16.98 14.93
C ALA A 189 0.75 -16.55 14.81
N ASN A 190 1.28 -16.54 13.57
CA ASN A 190 2.62 -16.02 13.34
C ASN A 190 2.69 -14.53 13.73
N ILE A 191 3.91 -14.00 13.87
CA ILE A 191 4.15 -12.65 14.37
C ILE A 191 3.39 -11.58 13.57
N ASP A 192 3.34 -11.68 12.24
CA ASP A 192 2.67 -10.68 11.41
C ASP A 192 1.15 -10.70 11.63
N LEU A 193 0.51 -11.88 11.67
CA LEU A 193 -0.93 -11.98 11.92
C LEU A 193 -1.30 -11.52 13.34
N LEU A 194 -0.49 -11.84 14.34
CA LEU A 194 -0.70 -11.39 15.71
C LEU A 194 -0.58 -9.87 15.82
N GLU A 195 0.47 -9.29 15.24
CA GLU A 195 0.70 -7.84 15.30
C GLU A 195 -0.27 -7.05 14.42
N ALA A 196 -0.65 -7.59 13.26
CA ALA A 196 -1.74 -7.07 12.44
C ALA A 196 -3.03 -6.97 13.25
N THR A 197 -3.38 -8.06 13.94
CA THR A 197 -4.59 -8.07 14.79
C THR A 197 -4.49 -7.03 15.90
N LYS A 198 -3.34 -6.89 16.55
CA LYS A 198 -3.12 -5.84 17.55
C LYS A 198 -3.27 -4.43 16.95
N TYR A 199 -2.77 -4.20 15.73
CA TYR A 199 -2.89 -2.90 15.08
C TYR A 199 -4.34 -2.60 14.68
N TYR A 200 -4.98 -3.51 13.94
CA TYR A 200 -6.27 -3.25 13.30
C TYR A 200 -7.49 -3.49 14.18
N ARG A 201 -7.36 -4.20 15.31
CA ARG A 201 -8.48 -4.58 16.20
C ARG A 201 -8.40 -3.97 17.59
N THR A 202 -7.54 -2.97 17.78
CA THR A 202 -7.41 -2.22 19.04
C THR A 202 -7.32 -0.72 18.74
N SER A 203 -7.40 0.10 19.79
CA SER A 203 -7.24 1.56 19.69
C SER A 203 -5.90 2.01 19.08
N ARG A 204 -4.94 1.07 18.87
CA ARG A 204 -3.65 1.36 18.26
C ARG A 204 -3.82 1.91 16.82
N GLY A 205 -4.67 1.29 16.00
CA GLY A 205 -4.84 1.70 14.60
C GLY A 205 -6.22 1.40 14.04
N GLU A 206 -7.18 0.94 14.87
CA GLU A 206 -8.54 0.65 14.42
C GLU A 206 -9.21 1.90 13.80
N LYS A 207 -9.81 1.72 12.62
CA LYS A 207 -10.60 2.73 11.92
C LYS A 207 -11.82 2.07 11.27
N PRO A 208 -12.96 2.78 11.18
CA PRO A 208 -14.19 2.21 10.60
C PRO A 208 -14.03 1.67 9.18
N ASN A 209 -13.18 2.31 8.38
CA ASN A 209 -12.94 1.96 6.97
C ASN A 209 -11.82 0.93 6.78
N GLY A 210 -10.97 0.69 7.80
CA GLY A 210 -9.87 -0.28 7.77
C GLY A 210 -10.32 -1.67 8.19
N VAL A 211 -11.19 -2.29 7.42
CA VAL A 211 -11.94 -3.51 7.82
C VAL A 211 -11.20 -4.82 7.58
N ASN A 212 -10.12 -4.82 6.78
CA ASN A 212 -9.30 -5.99 6.40
C ASN A 212 -10.13 -7.14 5.81
N LYS A 213 -11.05 -6.81 4.91
CA LYS A 213 -11.91 -7.77 4.19
C LYS A 213 -11.45 -7.94 2.76
N THR A 214 -11.66 -9.14 2.21
CA THR A 214 -11.43 -9.43 0.80
C THR A 214 -12.59 -10.25 0.23
N LEU A 215 -12.95 -9.98 -1.03
CA LEU A 215 -13.94 -10.76 -1.77
C LEU A 215 -13.25 -12.02 -2.30
N PHE A 216 -13.58 -13.18 -1.71
CA PHE A 216 -12.87 -14.45 -1.95
C PHE A 216 -12.83 -14.84 -3.41
N SER A 217 -13.93 -14.73 -4.13
CA SER A 217 -14.05 -15.12 -5.55
C SER A 217 -13.15 -14.31 -6.50
N HIS A 218 -12.57 -13.17 -6.04
CA HIS A 218 -11.68 -12.31 -6.84
C HIS A 218 -10.19 -12.47 -6.47
N ASN A 219 -9.84 -13.33 -5.53
CA ASN A 219 -8.44 -13.53 -5.11
C ASN A 219 -7.58 -14.28 -6.15
N ALA A 220 -8.17 -14.89 -7.19
CA ALA A 220 -7.42 -15.63 -8.21
C ALA A 220 -6.39 -14.77 -8.95
N THR A 221 -6.72 -13.49 -9.22
CA THR A 221 -5.82 -12.56 -9.90
C THR A 221 -4.53 -12.32 -9.12
N ALA A 222 -4.60 -12.27 -7.79
CA ALA A 222 -3.43 -12.13 -6.94
C ALA A 222 -2.52 -13.36 -7.01
N LEU A 223 -3.08 -14.58 -7.05
CA LEU A 223 -2.30 -15.83 -7.11
C LEU A 223 -1.39 -15.91 -8.34
N THR A 224 -1.80 -15.35 -9.48
CA THR A 224 -1.06 -15.38 -10.74
C THR A 224 -0.19 -14.15 -10.97
N TRP A 225 -0.26 -13.15 -10.09
CA TRP A 225 0.46 -11.90 -10.24
C TRP A 225 1.85 -11.91 -9.58
N ASP A 226 2.79 -11.13 -10.13
CA ASP A 226 4.09 -10.85 -9.54
C ASP A 226 4.38 -9.35 -9.59
N ALA A 227 4.48 -8.71 -8.43
CA ALA A 227 4.76 -7.29 -8.28
C ALA A 227 6.05 -6.86 -8.99
N TYR A 228 7.02 -7.75 -9.07
CA TYR A 228 8.40 -7.45 -9.51
C TYR A 228 8.71 -7.95 -10.92
N ASN A 229 7.68 -8.43 -11.64
CA ASN A 229 7.86 -8.86 -13.02
C ASN A 229 8.44 -7.70 -13.86
N LEU A 230 9.54 -7.96 -14.55
CA LEU A 230 10.30 -6.99 -15.38
C LEU A 230 10.98 -5.84 -14.61
N ALA A 231 11.12 -5.92 -13.27
CA ALA A 231 11.78 -4.87 -12.48
C ALA A 231 13.22 -4.61 -12.94
N GLU A 232 13.92 -5.64 -13.41
CA GLU A 232 15.28 -5.56 -13.96
C GLU A 232 15.39 -4.81 -15.30
N LYS A 233 14.26 -4.44 -15.89
CA LYS A 233 14.19 -3.67 -17.14
C LYS A 233 13.48 -2.33 -16.96
N LEU A 234 12.40 -2.30 -16.17
CA LEU A 234 11.45 -1.20 -16.14
C LEU A 234 11.55 -0.32 -14.89
N LEU A 235 12.03 -0.86 -13.75
CA LEU A 235 12.18 -0.07 -12.53
C LEU A 235 13.49 0.71 -12.55
N THR A 236 13.49 1.83 -13.26
CA THR A 236 14.67 2.69 -13.46
C THR A 236 14.69 3.92 -12.55
N GLN A 237 13.58 4.24 -11.89
CA GLN A 237 13.47 5.38 -10.98
C GLN A 237 14.23 5.12 -9.67
N PRO A 238 14.67 6.19 -8.96
CA PRO A 238 15.18 6.07 -7.60
C PRO A 238 14.28 5.24 -6.71
N LEU A 239 14.86 4.30 -5.97
CA LEU A 239 14.17 3.32 -5.13
C LEU A 239 14.75 3.31 -3.72
N LEU A 240 13.90 3.52 -2.72
CA LEU A 240 14.24 3.30 -1.31
C LEU A 240 13.32 2.23 -0.71
N VAL A 241 13.90 1.17 -0.22
CA VAL A 241 13.17 0.08 0.45
C VAL A 241 13.52 0.06 1.92
N ILE A 242 12.50 0.16 2.79
CA ILE A 242 12.68 0.11 4.24
C ILE A 242 11.93 -1.11 4.78
N VAL A 243 12.61 -1.93 5.57
CA VAL A 243 12.05 -3.13 6.21
C VAL A 243 12.42 -3.18 7.68
N GLY A 244 11.58 -3.81 8.49
CA GLY A 244 11.93 -4.14 9.87
C GLY A 244 12.90 -5.32 9.92
N GLY A 245 13.85 -5.30 10.84
CA GLY A 245 14.89 -6.33 11.01
C GLY A 245 14.40 -7.66 11.60
N ILE A 246 13.16 -7.71 12.11
CA ILE A 246 12.52 -8.93 12.57
C ILE A 246 11.66 -9.51 11.43
N PRO A 247 12.09 -10.62 10.77
CA PRO A 247 11.31 -11.21 9.69
C PRO A 247 9.98 -11.80 10.20
N GLY A 248 8.91 -11.59 9.42
CA GLY A 248 7.59 -12.12 9.70
C GLY A 248 7.05 -13.02 8.58
N GLY A 249 5.86 -13.59 8.81
CA GLY A 249 5.21 -14.54 7.90
C GLY A 249 4.77 -13.93 6.57
N PHE A 250 4.55 -12.61 6.48
CA PHE A 250 4.25 -11.95 5.21
C PHE A 250 5.47 -11.75 4.31
N GLY A 251 6.68 -12.02 4.82
CA GLY A 251 7.89 -12.07 4.02
C GLY A 251 8.35 -10.73 3.44
N ALA A 252 7.88 -9.60 3.95
CA ALA A 252 8.28 -8.26 3.50
C ALA A 252 9.80 -8.02 3.59
N TYR A 253 10.45 -8.62 4.59
CA TYR A 253 11.91 -8.59 4.73
C TYR A 253 12.58 -9.17 3.48
N ARG A 254 12.22 -10.41 3.10
CA ARG A 254 12.75 -11.09 1.92
C ARG A 254 12.44 -10.36 0.61
N ASP A 255 11.21 -9.87 0.48
CA ASP A 255 10.75 -9.13 -0.71
C ASP A 255 11.54 -7.83 -0.89
N GLY A 256 11.90 -7.17 0.22
CA GLY A 256 12.74 -5.96 0.19
C GLY A 256 14.13 -6.22 -0.39
N PHE A 257 14.79 -7.30 0.02
CA PHE A 257 16.08 -7.71 -0.56
C PHE A 257 15.94 -8.10 -2.03
N GLU A 258 14.87 -8.82 -2.38
CA GLU A 258 14.64 -9.25 -3.75
C GLU A 258 14.47 -8.06 -4.69
N ILE A 259 13.61 -7.09 -4.36
CA ILE A 259 13.35 -5.98 -5.27
C ILE A 259 14.57 -5.08 -5.45
N VAL A 260 15.33 -4.80 -4.39
CA VAL A 260 16.56 -4.01 -4.52
C VAL A 260 17.59 -4.74 -5.39
N ARG A 261 17.71 -6.06 -5.26
CA ARG A 261 18.59 -6.86 -6.13
C ARG A 261 18.13 -6.80 -7.60
N ARG A 262 16.81 -6.88 -7.88
CA ARG A 262 16.23 -6.95 -9.23
C ARG A 262 16.13 -5.61 -9.94
N ALA A 263 15.87 -4.52 -9.22
CA ALA A 263 15.60 -3.22 -9.82
C ALA A 263 16.71 -2.74 -10.75
N ALA A 264 16.31 -2.25 -11.94
CA ALA A 264 17.21 -1.63 -12.91
C ALA A 264 17.76 -0.26 -12.44
N SER A 265 17.15 0.34 -11.43
CA SER A 265 17.56 1.62 -10.87
C SER A 265 19.04 1.63 -10.49
N THR A 266 19.75 2.70 -10.87
CA THR A 266 21.13 2.98 -10.46
C THR A 266 21.20 3.70 -9.10
N LYS A 267 20.05 4.28 -8.65
CA LYS A 267 19.87 4.90 -7.33
C LYS A 267 18.91 4.03 -6.53
N LYS A 268 19.42 3.05 -5.80
CA LYS A 268 18.61 2.15 -5.00
C LYS A 268 19.26 1.83 -3.66
N GLU A 269 18.47 1.86 -2.58
CA GLU A 269 18.91 1.60 -1.22
C GLU A 269 17.93 0.63 -0.53
N LEU A 270 18.46 -0.32 0.23
CA LEU A 270 17.73 -1.09 1.24
C LEU A 270 18.17 -0.61 2.62
N PHE A 271 17.22 -0.16 3.42
CA PHE A 271 17.44 0.21 4.81
C PHE A 271 16.69 -0.73 5.74
N VAL A 272 17.44 -1.48 6.55
CA VAL A 272 16.88 -2.38 7.57
C VAL A 272 16.87 -1.65 8.90
N ILE A 273 15.69 -1.55 9.53
CA ILE A 273 15.54 -1.00 10.86
C ILE A 273 15.59 -2.15 11.87
N GLU A 274 16.76 -2.36 12.45
CA GLU A 274 17.07 -3.49 13.32
C GLU A 274 16.16 -3.54 14.56
N ASN A 275 15.85 -4.76 15.03
CA ASN A 275 15.05 -5.03 16.22
C ASN A 275 13.58 -4.60 16.18
N TRP A 276 13.06 -4.23 15.01
CA TRP A 276 11.67 -3.85 14.81
C TRP A 276 10.98 -4.77 13.82
N SER A 277 9.70 -5.06 14.08
CA SER A 277 8.88 -5.91 13.22
C SER A 277 8.19 -5.11 12.10
N HIS A 278 7.50 -5.83 11.22
CA HIS A 278 6.67 -5.25 10.15
C HIS A 278 5.71 -4.17 10.67
N TYR A 279 4.93 -4.49 11.72
CA TYR A 279 3.88 -3.60 12.22
C TYR A 279 4.38 -2.55 13.20
N ASP A 280 5.61 -2.67 13.69
CA ASP A 280 6.24 -1.61 14.48
C ASP A 280 6.49 -0.36 13.65
N LEU A 281 6.79 -0.54 12.35
CA LEU A 281 7.00 0.54 11.41
C LEU A 281 5.69 1.26 11.00
N TYR A 282 4.52 0.81 11.48
CA TYR A 282 3.27 1.48 11.16
C TYR A 282 3.02 2.73 12.01
N ASP A 283 3.40 2.71 13.29
CA ASP A 283 3.01 3.75 14.23
C ASP A 283 3.94 3.92 15.45
N LYS A 284 4.88 2.98 15.69
CA LYS A 284 5.79 3.16 16.83
C LYS A 284 6.75 4.32 16.57
N PRO A 285 6.89 5.28 17.52
CA PRO A 285 7.62 6.51 17.26
C PRO A 285 9.06 6.32 16.82
N GLU A 286 9.80 5.39 17.44
CA GLU A 286 11.21 5.19 17.17
C GLU A 286 11.50 4.63 15.76
N PRO A 287 10.93 3.48 15.32
CA PRO A 287 11.19 2.98 13.98
C PRO A 287 10.57 3.87 12.89
N VAL A 288 9.43 4.52 13.14
CA VAL A 288 8.84 5.51 12.22
C VAL A 288 9.78 6.69 12.04
N LYS A 289 10.38 7.20 13.14
CA LYS A 289 11.38 8.28 13.04
C LYS A 289 12.58 7.86 12.21
N GLN A 290 13.14 6.67 12.44
CA GLN A 290 14.27 6.16 11.64
C GLN A 290 13.91 6.04 10.15
N ALA A 291 12.69 5.57 9.84
CA ALA A 291 12.19 5.51 8.47
C ALA A 291 12.08 6.92 7.84
N LEU A 292 11.52 7.88 8.55
CA LEU A 292 11.34 9.26 8.07
C LEU A 292 12.68 9.99 7.89
N ASP A 293 13.67 9.72 8.74
CA ASP A 293 15.03 10.26 8.62
C ASP A 293 15.71 9.80 7.31
N LYS A 294 15.25 8.71 6.68
CA LYS A 294 15.66 8.24 5.35
C LYS A 294 14.73 8.74 4.24
N LEU A 295 13.41 8.65 4.44
CA LEU A 295 12.42 8.97 3.41
C LEU A 295 12.40 10.44 3.01
N ILE A 296 12.47 11.36 4.00
CA ILE A 296 12.37 12.80 3.72
C ILE A 296 13.57 13.30 2.89
N PRO A 297 14.83 13.00 3.24
CA PRO A 297 15.95 13.32 2.39
C PRO A 297 15.89 12.68 1.01
N PHE A 298 15.49 11.39 0.93
CA PHE A 298 15.35 10.68 -0.34
C PHE A 298 14.40 11.40 -1.30
N TYR A 299 13.19 11.79 -0.84
CA TYR A 299 12.26 12.51 -1.70
C TYR A 299 12.72 13.94 -2.02
N LYS A 300 13.36 14.65 -1.08
CA LYS A 300 13.92 15.98 -1.34
C LYS A 300 15.04 15.99 -2.39
N GLU A 301 15.78 14.88 -2.49
CA GLU A 301 16.84 14.73 -3.49
C GLU A 301 16.30 14.35 -4.88
N ASN A 302 15.21 13.58 -4.93
CA ASN A 302 14.77 12.92 -6.16
C ASN A 302 13.46 13.49 -6.74
N LEU A 303 12.81 14.42 -6.03
CA LEU A 303 11.66 15.21 -6.45
C LEU A 303 12.00 16.71 -6.42
#